data_66352e8872881bd0ca50f57d6fb8ddab
#
_entry.id   66352e8872881bd0ca50f57d6fb8ddab
#
_cell.length_a   1.000
_cell.length_b   1.000
_cell.length_c   1.000
_cell.angle_alpha   90.00
_cell.angle_beta   90.00
_cell.angle_gamma   90.00
#
_symmetry.space_group_name_H-M   'P 1'
#
loop_
_entity.id
_entity.type
_entity.pdbx_description
1 polymer ?
#
loop_
_entity_poly.entity_id
_entity_poly.type
_entity_poly.pdbx_seq_one_letter_code
_entity_poly.pdbx_strand_id
1 'polypeptide(L)'
;LQLLDDGRLTDNQGRTVDFKNTLVIMTSNIGSIYLTENIKDDGTISNEVKEQVVEELKKNFRPEFINRIDDIVVFSPLTEEEIEKIVDISMKDIERKLAEKNITLQLTDASKKLIAKEAYSPIYGARPVKRYLQKHIENELAKRIISGEIKEGETVTIDNKGDKQDFTSR
;
A
#
# COMPACT_ATOMS: atom_id res chain seq x y z
N LEU A 1 12.08 -27.00 0.31
CA LEU A 1 11.73 -27.95 -0.75
C LEU A 1 10.61 -28.90 -0.31
N GLN A 2 10.68 -29.55 0.86
CA GLN A 2 9.68 -30.52 1.32
C GLN A 2 8.23 -30.01 1.19
N LEU A 3 7.97 -28.73 1.55
CA LEU A 3 6.65 -28.14 1.41
C LEU A 3 6.17 -28.07 -0.04
N LEU A 4 7.07 -27.70 -0.97
CA LEU A 4 6.75 -27.54 -2.39
C LEU A 4 6.69 -28.87 -3.14
N ASP A 5 7.44 -29.87 -2.70
CA ASP A 5 7.48 -31.20 -3.32
C ASP A 5 6.39 -32.12 -2.80
N ASP A 6 6.29 -32.26 -1.48
CA ASP A 6 5.42 -33.25 -0.82
C ASP A 6 4.09 -32.63 -0.36
N GLY A 7 3.95 -31.30 -0.37
CA GLY A 7 2.78 -30.61 0.18
C GLY A 7 2.61 -30.83 1.68
N ARG A 8 3.71 -31.06 2.40
CA ARG A 8 3.70 -31.29 3.85
C ARG A 8 4.92 -30.68 4.52
N LEU A 9 4.78 -30.35 5.79
CA LEU A 9 5.89 -29.87 6.62
C LEU A 9 5.91 -30.65 7.92
N THR A 10 7.07 -31.18 8.29
CA THR A 10 7.27 -31.89 9.56
C THR A 10 8.11 -31.04 10.50
N ASP A 11 7.62 -30.82 11.72
CA ASP A 11 8.36 -30.07 12.74
C ASP A 11 9.46 -30.93 13.41
N ASN A 12 10.25 -30.31 14.28
CA ASN A 12 11.34 -30.98 15.00
C ASN A 12 10.85 -32.02 16.01
N GLN A 13 9.53 -32.09 16.28
CA GLN A 13 8.91 -33.08 17.17
C GLN A 13 8.25 -34.24 16.41
N GLY A 14 8.44 -34.29 15.08
CA GLY A 14 7.87 -35.32 14.21
C GLY A 14 6.41 -35.10 13.80
N ARG A 15 5.80 -33.97 14.15
CA ARG A 15 4.42 -33.67 13.76
C ARG A 15 4.40 -33.15 12.31
N THR A 16 3.57 -33.78 11.48
CA THR A 16 3.44 -33.43 10.08
C THR A 16 2.12 -32.69 9.84
N VAL A 17 2.22 -31.55 9.14
CA VAL A 17 1.08 -30.74 8.70
C VAL A 17 0.94 -30.87 7.20
N ASP A 18 -0.28 -31.06 6.70
CA ASP A 18 -0.62 -31.16 5.29
C ASP A 18 -0.90 -29.79 4.69
N PHE A 19 -0.23 -29.47 3.59
CA PHE A 19 -0.36 -28.22 2.83
C PHE A 19 -0.82 -28.45 1.38
N LYS A 20 -1.26 -29.66 1.00
CA LYS A 20 -1.62 -30.01 -0.37
C LYS A 20 -2.74 -29.14 -0.96
N ASN A 21 -3.65 -28.65 -0.11
CA ASN A 21 -4.77 -27.81 -0.51
C ASN A 21 -4.53 -26.32 -0.16
N THR A 22 -3.28 -25.84 -0.20
CA THR A 22 -2.92 -24.47 0.11
C THR A 22 -2.28 -23.76 -1.07
N LEU A 23 -2.44 -22.46 -1.12
CA LEU A 23 -1.66 -21.57 -1.96
C LEU A 23 -0.47 -21.04 -1.14
N VAL A 24 0.75 -21.31 -1.59
CA VAL A 24 1.97 -20.82 -0.95
C VAL A 24 2.46 -19.57 -1.66
N ILE A 25 2.46 -18.45 -0.95
CA ILE A 25 2.95 -17.17 -1.47
C ILE A 25 4.23 -16.80 -0.73
N MET A 26 5.29 -16.55 -1.48
CA MET A 26 6.58 -16.12 -0.96
C MET A 26 6.85 -14.69 -1.44
N THR A 27 7.33 -13.82 -0.56
CA THR A 27 7.71 -12.44 -0.90
C THR A 27 9.21 -12.24 -0.74
N SER A 28 9.79 -11.46 -1.64
CA SER A 28 11.21 -11.10 -1.63
C SER A 28 11.40 -9.67 -2.11
N ASN A 29 12.49 -9.03 -1.71
CA ASN A 29 12.95 -7.75 -2.24
C ASN A 29 14.21 -7.88 -3.12
N ILE A 30 14.55 -9.09 -3.54
CA ILE A 30 15.68 -9.32 -4.44
C ILE A 30 15.42 -8.57 -5.75
N GLY A 31 16.43 -7.86 -6.24
CA GLY A 31 16.34 -7.08 -7.47
C GLY A 31 15.56 -5.75 -7.35
N SER A 32 15.11 -5.36 -6.17
CA SER A 32 14.36 -4.10 -5.98
C SER A 32 15.16 -2.87 -6.43
N ILE A 33 16.49 -2.91 -6.38
CA ILE A 33 17.35 -1.82 -6.84
C ILE A 33 17.16 -1.56 -8.34
N TYR A 34 17.04 -2.62 -9.16
CA TYR A 34 16.78 -2.46 -10.61
C TYR A 34 15.44 -1.78 -10.89
N LEU A 35 14.42 -2.04 -10.05
CA LEU A 35 13.13 -1.40 -10.17
C LEU A 35 13.22 0.09 -9.84
N THR A 36 13.90 0.46 -8.75
CA THR A 36 13.98 1.86 -8.30
C THR A 36 14.87 2.74 -9.18
N GLU A 37 15.93 2.17 -9.75
CA GLU A 37 16.87 2.92 -10.63
C GLU A 37 16.34 3.08 -12.07
N ASN A 38 15.35 2.29 -12.47
CA ASN A 38 14.84 2.28 -13.85
C ASN A 38 13.34 2.64 -13.93
N ILE A 39 12.83 3.41 -12.96
CA ILE A 39 11.49 3.98 -13.04
C ILE A 39 11.49 5.06 -14.12
N LYS A 40 10.56 4.96 -15.08
CA LYS A 40 10.32 6.00 -16.08
C LYS A 40 9.61 7.20 -15.47
N ASP A 41 9.58 8.33 -16.20
CA ASP A 41 8.89 9.55 -15.77
C ASP A 41 7.38 9.34 -15.51
N ASP A 42 6.77 8.36 -16.17
CA ASP A 42 5.38 7.96 -15.96
C ASP A 42 5.15 7.00 -14.76
N GLY A 43 6.21 6.70 -14.01
CA GLY A 43 6.17 5.77 -12.88
C GLY A 43 6.20 4.29 -13.26
N THR A 44 6.29 3.95 -14.55
CA THR A 44 6.33 2.56 -15.03
C THR A 44 7.74 2.01 -15.12
N ILE A 45 7.84 0.68 -15.27
CA ILE A 45 9.09 -0.04 -15.53
C ILE A 45 8.97 -0.83 -16.84
N SER A 46 10.07 -0.98 -17.56
CA SER A 46 10.09 -1.75 -18.80
C SER A 46 10.08 -3.26 -18.53
N ASN A 47 9.74 -4.05 -19.56
CA ASN A 47 9.78 -5.51 -19.45
C ASN A 47 11.20 -6.03 -19.28
N GLU A 48 12.18 -5.38 -19.89
CA GLU A 48 13.60 -5.73 -19.77
C GLU A 48 14.07 -5.62 -18.31
N VAL A 49 13.61 -4.61 -17.59
CA VAL A 49 13.92 -4.44 -16.16
C VAL A 49 13.26 -5.54 -15.33
N LYS A 50 12.02 -5.93 -15.65
CA LYS A 50 11.36 -7.08 -15.00
C LYS A 50 12.13 -8.39 -15.21
N GLU A 51 12.60 -8.62 -16.42
CA GLU A 51 13.42 -9.79 -16.75
C GLU A 51 14.73 -9.79 -15.97
N GLN A 52 15.41 -8.64 -15.83
CA GLN A 52 16.63 -8.51 -15.01
C GLN A 52 16.37 -8.86 -13.54
N VAL A 53 15.23 -8.45 -12.98
CA VAL A 53 14.83 -8.80 -11.60
C VAL A 53 14.64 -10.32 -11.47
N VAL A 54 13.98 -10.95 -12.44
CA VAL A 54 13.78 -12.41 -12.44
C VAL A 54 15.12 -13.16 -12.59
N GLU A 55 16.02 -12.68 -13.43
CA GLU A 55 17.35 -13.25 -13.55
C GLU A 55 18.15 -13.14 -12.26
N GLU A 56 18.10 -11.97 -11.61
CA GLU A 56 18.78 -11.77 -10.33
C GLU A 56 18.21 -12.69 -9.25
N LEU A 57 16.89 -12.86 -9.21
CA LEU A 57 16.25 -13.82 -8.31
C LEU A 57 16.76 -15.25 -8.55
N LYS A 58 16.85 -15.68 -9.83
CA LYS A 58 17.37 -17.01 -10.19
C LYS A 58 18.81 -17.24 -9.74
N LYS A 59 19.65 -16.21 -9.71
CA LYS A 59 21.04 -16.31 -9.21
C LYS A 59 21.12 -16.52 -7.69
N ASN A 60 20.14 -16.02 -6.96
CA ASN A 60 20.10 -16.06 -5.49
C ASN A 60 19.49 -17.35 -4.92
N PHE A 61 18.80 -18.12 -5.74
CA PHE A 61 18.17 -19.39 -5.34
C PHE A 61 18.72 -20.56 -6.13
N ARG A 62 18.69 -21.74 -5.50
CA ARG A 62 19.09 -22.98 -6.18
C ARG A 62 18.10 -23.31 -7.29
N PRO A 63 18.56 -23.87 -8.44
CA PRO A 63 17.70 -24.24 -9.55
C PRO A 63 16.53 -25.17 -9.15
N GLU A 64 16.78 -26.09 -8.22
CA GLU A 64 15.77 -27.03 -7.72
C GLU A 64 14.61 -26.30 -7.01
N PHE A 65 14.89 -25.17 -6.37
CA PHE A 65 13.88 -24.35 -5.73
C PHE A 65 13.08 -23.55 -6.76
N ILE A 66 13.77 -22.92 -7.71
CA ILE A 66 13.12 -22.13 -8.79
C ILE A 66 12.18 -23.00 -9.62
N ASN A 67 12.58 -24.25 -9.92
CA ASN A 67 11.77 -25.18 -10.70
C ASN A 67 10.48 -25.67 -9.99
N ARG A 68 10.28 -25.32 -8.72
CA ARG A 68 9.07 -25.62 -7.92
C ARG A 68 8.16 -24.42 -7.74
N ILE A 69 8.52 -23.28 -8.31
CA ILE A 69 7.70 -22.07 -8.28
C ILE A 69 6.88 -22.07 -9.57
N ASP A 70 5.56 -22.01 -9.42
CA ASP A 70 4.65 -22.02 -10.55
C ASP A 70 4.68 -20.68 -11.29
N ASP A 71 4.79 -19.56 -10.57
CA ASP A 71 4.82 -18.22 -11.16
C ASP A 71 5.64 -17.23 -10.33
N ILE A 72 6.30 -16.29 -11.03
CA ILE A 72 7.10 -15.21 -10.43
C ILE A 72 6.50 -13.87 -10.86
N VAL A 73 5.85 -13.20 -9.93
CA VAL A 73 5.21 -11.90 -10.16
C VAL A 73 6.12 -10.76 -9.69
N VAL A 74 6.50 -9.90 -10.61
CA VAL A 74 7.26 -8.68 -10.32
C VAL A 74 6.28 -7.53 -10.11
N PHE A 75 6.22 -7.01 -8.88
CA PHE A 75 5.43 -5.83 -8.54
C PHE A 75 6.13 -4.56 -9.03
N SER A 76 5.43 -3.77 -9.81
CA SER A 76 5.89 -2.45 -10.25
C SER A 76 5.75 -1.43 -9.11
N PRO A 77 6.57 -0.36 -9.11
CA PRO A 77 6.31 0.82 -8.29
C PRO A 77 4.91 1.38 -8.58
N LEU A 78 4.31 2.01 -7.58
CA LEU A 78 2.99 2.64 -7.74
C LEU A 78 3.13 3.98 -8.46
N THR A 79 2.21 4.27 -9.36
CA THR A 79 2.07 5.59 -10.00
C THR A 79 1.32 6.56 -9.09
N GLU A 80 1.38 7.87 -9.39
CA GLU A 80 0.60 8.88 -8.65
C GLU A 80 -0.91 8.60 -8.71
N GLU A 81 -1.43 8.18 -9.86
CA GLU A 81 -2.84 7.81 -10.02
C GLU A 81 -3.26 6.62 -9.15
N GLU A 82 -2.36 5.64 -9.00
CA GLU A 82 -2.60 4.50 -8.11
C GLU A 82 -2.54 4.92 -6.64
N ILE A 83 -1.68 5.86 -6.30
CA ILE A 83 -1.65 6.47 -4.96
C ILE A 83 -2.96 7.23 -4.68
N GLU A 84 -3.53 7.97 -5.63
CA GLU A 84 -4.84 8.61 -5.46
C GLU A 84 -5.94 7.59 -5.10
N LYS A 85 -5.96 6.45 -5.78
CA LYS A 85 -6.90 5.36 -5.47
C LYS A 85 -6.68 4.77 -4.07
N ILE A 86 -5.42 4.69 -3.63
CA ILE A 86 -5.07 4.22 -2.29
C ILE A 86 -5.48 5.24 -1.24
N VAL A 87 -5.38 6.54 -1.53
CA VAL A 87 -5.93 7.59 -0.67
C VAL A 87 -7.43 7.40 -0.48
N ASP A 88 -8.20 7.18 -1.56
CA ASP A 88 -9.64 6.92 -1.48
C ASP A 88 -9.98 5.71 -0.60
N ILE A 89 -9.25 4.60 -0.77
CA ILE A 89 -9.44 3.40 0.05
C ILE A 89 -9.15 3.69 1.52
N SER A 90 -8.06 4.42 1.80
CA SER A 90 -7.64 4.74 3.16
C SER A 90 -8.58 5.74 3.83
N MET A 91 -9.16 6.68 3.07
CA MET A 91 -10.15 7.63 3.56
C MET A 91 -11.44 6.95 4.02
N LYS A 92 -11.86 5.85 3.38
CA LYS A 92 -13.05 5.08 3.79
C LYS A 92 -12.95 4.55 5.23
N ASP A 93 -11.77 4.25 5.71
CA ASP A 93 -11.57 3.83 7.09
C ASP A 93 -11.78 5.00 8.07
N ILE A 94 -11.37 6.21 7.69
CA ILE A 94 -11.60 7.43 8.47
C ILE A 94 -13.09 7.80 8.44
N GLU A 95 -13.70 7.78 7.27
CA GLU A 95 -15.15 8.03 7.08
C GLU A 95 -15.99 7.10 7.96
N ARG A 96 -15.66 5.81 8.01
CA ARG A 96 -16.37 4.84 8.84
C ARG A 96 -16.30 5.17 10.33
N LYS A 97 -15.13 5.57 10.83
CA LYS A 97 -14.95 5.99 12.23
C LYS A 97 -15.75 7.25 12.56
N LEU A 98 -15.84 8.19 11.62
CA LEU A 98 -16.61 9.45 11.80
C LEU A 98 -18.12 9.21 11.70
N ALA A 99 -18.55 8.29 10.87
CA ALA A 99 -19.96 7.89 10.75
C ALA A 99 -20.53 7.35 12.07
N GLU A 100 -19.71 6.71 12.92
CA GLU A 100 -20.11 6.31 14.28
C GLU A 100 -20.48 7.50 15.17
N LYS A 101 -20.04 8.70 14.82
CA LYS A 101 -20.36 9.98 15.48
C LYS A 101 -21.34 10.85 14.68
N ASN A 102 -22.00 10.25 13.67
CA ASN A 102 -22.88 10.96 12.74
C ASN A 102 -22.19 12.11 11.98
N ILE A 103 -20.87 12.08 11.81
CA ILE A 103 -20.11 13.08 11.06
C ILE A 103 -19.85 12.52 9.66
N THR A 104 -20.22 13.29 8.64
CA THR A 104 -19.95 12.97 7.23
C THR A 104 -18.65 13.62 6.78
N LEU A 105 -17.77 12.88 6.12
CA LEU A 105 -16.53 13.39 5.59
C LEU A 105 -16.57 13.46 4.06
N GLN A 106 -16.08 14.54 3.48
CA GLN A 106 -15.93 14.72 2.04
C GLN A 106 -14.51 15.19 1.72
N LEU A 107 -13.88 14.57 0.76
CA LEU A 107 -12.55 14.94 0.26
C LEU A 107 -12.69 15.48 -1.17
N THR A 108 -12.19 16.69 -1.42
CA THR A 108 -12.17 17.23 -2.78
C THR A 108 -11.08 16.58 -3.62
N ASP A 109 -11.24 16.56 -4.95
CA ASP A 109 -10.21 16.04 -5.85
C ASP A 109 -8.90 16.82 -5.74
N ALA A 110 -8.97 18.12 -5.46
CA ALA A 110 -7.79 18.96 -5.25
C ALA A 110 -7.02 18.52 -4.00
N SER A 111 -7.73 18.25 -2.90
CA SER A 111 -7.14 17.74 -1.67
C SER A 111 -6.57 16.33 -1.85
N LYS A 112 -7.27 15.44 -2.57
CA LYS A 112 -6.78 14.10 -2.90
C LYS A 112 -5.45 14.15 -3.65
N LYS A 113 -5.35 14.96 -4.69
CA LYS A 113 -4.12 15.14 -5.47
C LYS A 113 -2.98 15.68 -4.62
N LEU A 114 -3.26 16.63 -3.73
CA LEU A 114 -2.24 17.13 -2.81
C LEU A 114 -1.74 16.02 -1.88
N ILE A 115 -2.65 15.23 -1.30
CA ILE A 115 -2.27 14.08 -0.45
C ILE A 115 -1.44 13.08 -1.23
N ALA A 116 -1.87 12.73 -2.43
CA ALA A 116 -1.15 11.77 -3.28
C ALA A 116 0.27 12.28 -3.58
N LYS A 117 0.42 13.54 -3.97
CA LYS A 117 1.71 14.17 -4.25
C LYS A 117 2.63 14.19 -3.03
N GLU A 118 2.12 14.63 -1.88
CA GLU A 118 2.90 14.73 -0.64
C GLU A 118 3.26 13.36 -0.04
N ALA A 119 2.42 12.37 -0.26
CA ALA A 119 2.61 11.01 0.25
C ALA A 119 3.27 10.07 -0.78
N TYR A 120 3.53 10.55 -2.01
CA TYR A 120 4.18 9.75 -3.03
C TYR A 120 5.65 9.46 -2.67
N SER A 121 6.03 8.21 -2.80
CA SER A 121 7.41 7.77 -2.70
C SER A 121 7.65 6.56 -3.58
N PRO A 122 8.48 6.67 -4.62
CA PRO A 122 8.83 5.53 -5.47
C PRO A 122 9.44 4.37 -4.69
N ILE A 123 10.16 4.67 -3.61
CA ILE A 123 10.87 3.67 -2.80
C ILE A 123 9.95 3.00 -1.78
N TYR A 124 9.09 3.78 -1.10
CA TYR A 124 8.26 3.30 -0.01
C TYR A 124 6.82 2.95 -0.43
N GLY A 125 6.46 3.21 -1.69
CA GLY A 125 5.12 2.96 -2.23
C GLY A 125 4.03 3.69 -1.46
N ALA A 126 2.98 2.97 -1.07
CA ALA A 126 1.82 3.53 -0.36
C ALA A 126 2.00 3.66 1.16
N ARG A 127 3.09 3.17 1.75
CA ARG A 127 3.30 3.26 3.21
C ARG A 127 3.23 4.68 3.76
N PRO A 128 3.79 5.71 3.08
CA PRO A 128 3.68 7.10 3.53
C PRO A 128 2.24 7.63 3.56
N VAL A 129 1.35 7.15 2.69
CA VAL A 129 -0.07 7.60 2.62
C VAL A 129 -0.76 7.46 3.96
N LYS A 130 -0.72 6.27 4.56
CA LYS A 130 -1.37 6.02 5.85
C LYS A 130 -0.83 6.93 6.96
N ARG A 131 0.49 7.14 6.97
CA ARG A 131 1.14 8.03 7.95
C ARG A 131 0.77 9.49 7.74
N TYR A 132 0.69 9.92 6.46
CA TYR A 132 0.27 11.26 6.10
C TYR A 132 -1.17 11.52 6.56
N LEU A 133 -2.09 10.63 6.21
CA LEU A 133 -3.51 10.73 6.61
C LEU A 133 -3.66 10.77 8.13
N GLN A 134 -2.96 9.91 8.86
CA GLN A 134 -2.98 9.93 10.32
C GLN A 134 -2.50 11.26 10.88
N LYS A 135 -1.38 11.79 10.37
CA LYS A 135 -0.76 13.00 10.90
C LYS A 135 -1.55 14.27 10.55
N HIS A 136 -2.00 14.38 9.29
CA HIS A 136 -2.53 15.60 8.73
C HIS A 136 -4.06 15.65 8.66
N ILE A 137 -4.72 14.49 8.66
CA ILE A 137 -6.18 14.39 8.57
C ILE A 137 -6.78 13.91 9.90
N GLU A 138 -6.48 12.67 10.33
CA GLU A 138 -7.10 12.08 11.53
C GLU A 138 -6.81 12.92 12.79
N ASN A 139 -5.55 13.30 13.00
CA ASN A 139 -5.19 14.10 14.18
C ASN A 139 -5.82 15.49 14.16
N GLU A 140 -5.96 16.12 12.99
CA GLU A 140 -6.57 17.43 12.87
C GLU A 140 -8.08 17.37 13.10
N LEU A 141 -8.75 16.38 12.52
CA LEU A 141 -10.17 16.11 12.76
C LEU A 141 -10.42 15.83 14.25
N ALA A 142 -9.60 15.01 14.88
CA ALA A 142 -9.72 14.70 16.30
C ALA A 142 -9.60 15.96 17.17
N LYS A 143 -8.65 16.86 16.89
CA LYS A 143 -8.52 18.14 17.61
C LYS A 143 -9.76 19.00 17.47
N ARG A 144 -10.29 19.14 16.24
CA ARG A 144 -11.48 19.98 15.97
C ARG A 144 -12.75 19.41 16.58
N ILE A 145 -12.88 18.09 16.65
CA ILE A 145 -13.99 17.43 17.36
C ILE A 145 -13.88 17.68 18.88
N ILE A 146 -12.69 17.53 19.44
CA ILE A 146 -12.47 17.74 20.89
C ILE A 146 -12.66 19.21 21.27
N SER A 147 -12.24 20.17 20.41
CA SER A 147 -12.46 21.62 20.66
C SER A 147 -13.92 22.06 20.46
N GLY A 148 -14.77 21.20 19.88
CA GLY A 148 -16.16 21.54 19.58
C GLY A 148 -16.35 22.37 18.30
N GLU A 149 -15.29 22.52 17.49
CA GLU A 149 -15.38 23.16 16.16
C GLU A 149 -16.16 22.30 15.17
N ILE A 150 -16.05 20.97 15.29
CA ILE A 150 -16.83 20.00 14.52
C ILE A 150 -17.79 19.30 15.48
N LYS A 151 -19.07 19.33 15.15
CA LYS A 151 -20.15 18.77 15.97
C LYS A 151 -20.75 17.53 15.30
N GLU A 152 -21.43 16.74 16.11
CA GLU A 152 -22.21 15.62 15.63
C GLU A 152 -23.29 16.07 14.64
N GLY A 153 -23.47 15.34 13.56
CA GLY A 153 -24.42 15.65 12.49
C GLY A 153 -23.88 16.55 11.39
N GLU A 154 -22.66 17.08 11.53
CA GLU A 154 -22.08 17.98 10.53
C GLU A 154 -21.41 17.22 9.37
N THR A 155 -21.32 17.90 8.24
CA THR A 155 -20.49 17.45 7.09
C THR A 155 -19.19 18.24 7.07
N VAL A 156 -18.07 17.53 7.14
CA VAL A 156 -16.73 18.10 7.07
C VAL A 156 -16.19 17.92 5.67
N THR A 157 -15.88 19.02 5.01
CA THR A 157 -15.21 19.01 3.69
C THR A 157 -13.73 19.33 3.88
N ILE A 158 -12.88 18.46 3.36
CA ILE A 158 -11.43 18.67 3.29
C ILE A 158 -11.09 19.12 1.89
N ASP A 159 -10.61 20.34 1.78
CA ASP A 159 -10.14 20.95 0.53
C ASP A 159 -8.65 21.30 0.64
N ASN A 160 -8.03 21.78 -0.43
CA ASN A 160 -6.70 22.35 -0.35
C ASN A 160 -6.73 23.88 -0.45
N LYS A 161 -5.86 24.51 0.32
CA LYS A 161 -5.63 25.96 0.25
C LYS A 161 -4.12 26.22 0.11
N GLY A 162 -3.68 26.32 -1.15
CA GLY A 162 -2.26 26.29 -1.45
C GLY A 162 -1.67 24.91 -1.18
N ASP A 163 -0.63 24.83 -0.33
CA ASP A 163 0.05 23.59 0.02
C ASP A 163 -0.46 22.95 1.35
N LYS A 164 -1.65 23.33 1.80
CA LYS A 164 -2.21 22.84 3.07
C LYS A 164 -3.64 22.35 2.89
N GLN A 165 -4.01 21.35 3.70
CA GLN A 165 -5.39 20.90 3.83
C GLN A 165 -6.20 21.96 4.59
N ASP A 166 -7.37 22.31 4.06
CA ASP A 166 -8.34 23.21 4.66
C ASP A 166 -9.60 22.41 5.06
N PHE A 167 -10.09 22.64 6.26
CA PHE A 167 -11.21 21.90 6.84
C PHE A 167 -12.37 22.84 7.06
N THR A 168 -13.50 22.57 6.44
CA THR A 168 -14.74 23.36 6.58
C THR A 168 -15.85 22.44 7.06
N SER A 169 -16.54 22.81 8.14
CA SER A 169 -17.72 22.10 8.66
C SER A 169 -19.01 22.88 8.38
N ARG A 170 -20.08 22.17 8.08
CA ARG A 170 -21.45 22.70 7.87
C ARG A 170 -22.48 21.72 8.37
#